data_d3171ad41c65679cfac445ab6c99f9d4
#
_entry.id   d3171ad41c65679cfac445ab6c99f9d4
#
_cell.length_a   1.000
_cell.length_b   1.000
_cell.length_c   1.000
_cell.angle_alpha   90.00
_cell.angle_beta   90.00
_cell.angle_gamma   90.00
#
_symmetry.space_group_name_H-M   'P 1'
#
loop_
_entity.id
_entity.type
_entity.pdbx_description
1 polymer ?
#
loop_
_entity_poly.entity_id
_entity_poly.type
_entity_poly.pdbx_seq_one_letter_code
_entity_poly.pdbx_strand_id
1 'polypeptide(L)'
;MSVLLTEHKELFIVAFVGILFTAAALTAVLGIMLAKRKKNPDEKELEEKKQKKADKVMEARKVVAPDGINPNPLSYTVVQDCGHDIYIRSFTVDSLPKRTVFAVTFPSLFNLDRMNSSVFIEPITEGRASHLLDERIVEIETNIITAEKNADRNQIRKLTSKLRDTEAWAQRIETGDNSLYHVYFLFTIMADSLDQLNRRTDAFRNLAKERQVTLSCCYAQQAECYLSGMPLIYRYSASMGPIRSCGLKRHTMDKLSVASIFNHTQDNFFQENGIIIGRNLSTGMPVAFDVYDSKHNGYNIVFAGMTGTGKSACMKIMASRYITKNGYRFVCIDSQARGNRGEYAMLADMMCSTNYSIKNGSGNVINIFDLDKEEEWSELNGSYEVLRLQDKIANAKSDIMTLIQGNKEPADFTLITYVERIVMDTVAELYEERKIYDNVVDSLYESGKGIKDGVITSGKIKKKMPVLTDFYKKILLKSRENRIPEHKEAYRIILDSLKDRVKELYYCPKCLTFYTREEWKTNKKKCRCGTGIIRIHGAKAYYDGQSTIQIRENERFTNLDISQLPETERPIARQICLSFLNEQFIKANATNPKKTQPLGVIVDEVHQNFSMKSQVASLDY
;
A
#
# COMPACT_ATOMS: atom_id res chain seq x y z
N MET A 1 45.88 -16.14 -38.34
CA MET A 1 45.32 -17.52 -38.19
C MET A 1 45.30 -18.03 -36.73
N SER A 2 46.12 -17.49 -35.84
CA SER A 2 46.17 -17.90 -34.43
C SER A 2 45.15 -17.18 -33.53
N VAL A 3 44.61 -16.04 -33.90
CA VAL A 3 43.62 -15.27 -33.10
C VAL A 3 42.19 -15.72 -33.38
N LEU A 4 41.90 -16.31 -34.52
CA LEU A 4 40.58 -16.89 -34.86
C LEU A 4 40.29 -18.23 -34.20
N LEU A 5 41.31 -18.91 -33.67
CA LEU A 5 41.18 -20.21 -33.00
C LEU A 5 40.87 -20.10 -31.49
N THR A 6 41.08 -18.92 -30.90
CA THR A 6 40.79 -18.69 -29.46
C THR A 6 39.37 -18.23 -29.21
N GLU A 7 38.75 -17.48 -30.14
CA GLU A 7 37.35 -17.00 -29.99
C GLU A 7 36.30 -18.09 -30.29
N HIS A 8 36.66 -19.15 -31.01
CA HIS A 8 35.73 -20.24 -31.35
C HIS A 8 35.89 -21.50 -30.50
N LYS A 9 36.78 -21.51 -29.53
CA LYS A 9 37.06 -22.71 -28.73
C LYS A 9 35.87 -23.09 -27.84
N GLU A 10 35.14 -22.10 -27.30
CA GLU A 10 33.96 -22.36 -26.50
C GLU A 10 32.76 -22.80 -27.35
N LEU A 11 32.61 -22.24 -28.55
CA LEU A 11 31.57 -22.67 -29.49
C LEU A 11 31.79 -24.10 -30.00
N PHE A 12 33.04 -24.49 -30.18
CA PHE A 12 33.40 -25.85 -30.57
C PHE A 12 33.14 -26.84 -29.43
N ILE A 13 33.38 -26.45 -28.19
CA ILE A 13 33.10 -27.29 -27.01
C ILE A 13 31.59 -27.50 -26.85
N VAL A 14 30.77 -26.47 -26.98
CA VAL A 14 29.30 -26.59 -26.87
C VAL A 14 28.73 -27.40 -28.03
N ALA A 15 29.21 -27.19 -29.25
CA ALA A 15 28.82 -28.00 -30.42
C ALA A 15 29.30 -29.46 -30.32
N PHE A 16 30.51 -29.69 -29.81
CA PHE A 16 31.07 -31.03 -29.63
C PHE A 16 30.36 -31.79 -28.50
N VAL A 17 30.00 -31.11 -27.41
CA VAL A 17 29.18 -31.65 -26.33
C VAL A 17 27.76 -31.99 -26.84
N GLY A 18 27.15 -31.11 -27.65
CA GLY A 18 25.85 -31.34 -28.28
C GLY A 18 25.86 -32.57 -29.23
N ILE A 19 26.92 -32.72 -30.06
CA ILE A 19 27.08 -33.86 -30.97
C ILE A 19 27.39 -35.15 -30.20
N LEU A 20 28.15 -35.09 -29.13
CA LEU A 20 28.39 -36.24 -28.24
C LEU A 20 27.12 -36.71 -27.51
N PHE A 21 26.23 -35.76 -27.11
CA PHE A 21 24.96 -36.11 -26.49
C PHE A 21 23.97 -36.72 -27.47
N THR A 22 23.89 -36.24 -28.71
CA THR A 22 23.04 -36.83 -29.75
C THR A 22 23.55 -38.17 -30.21
N ALA A 23 24.87 -38.37 -30.32
CA ALA A 23 25.47 -39.65 -30.64
C ALA A 23 25.27 -40.67 -29.50
N ALA A 24 25.36 -40.25 -28.23
CA ALA A 24 25.10 -41.12 -27.09
C ALA A 24 23.61 -41.51 -26.98
N ALA A 25 22.71 -40.65 -27.31
CA ALA A 25 21.28 -40.96 -27.37
C ALA A 25 20.92 -41.91 -28.51
N LEU A 26 21.51 -41.74 -29.70
CA LEU A 26 21.34 -42.66 -30.83
C LEU A 26 21.92 -44.04 -30.57
N THR A 27 23.07 -44.13 -29.95
CA THR A 27 23.69 -45.44 -29.57
C THR A 27 22.89 -46.14 -28.48
N ALA A 28 22.28 -45.39 -27.54
CA ALA A 28 21.40 -45.95 -26.52
C ALA A 28 20.10 -46.53 -27.13
N VAL A 29 19.49 -45.80 -28.09
CA VAL A 29 18.26 -46.25 -28.78
C VAL A 29 18.54 -47.45 -29.68
N LEU A 30 19.67 -47.48 -30.39
CA LEU A 30 20.11 -48.64 -31.18
C LEU A 30 20.42 -49.86 -30.30
N GLY A 31 21.04 -49.65 -29.15
CA GLY A 31 21.28 -50.70 -28.15
C GLY A 31 20.00 -51.35 -27.62
N ILE A 32 18.95 -50.56 -27.41
CA ILE A 32 17.64 -51.04 -26.95
C ILE A 32 16.87 -51.80 -28.05
N MET A 33 17.01 -51.42 -29.32
CA MET A 33 16.41 -52.14 -30.45
C MET A 33 17.05 -53.47 -30.77
N LEU A 34 18.37 -53.63 -30.51
CA LEU A 34 19.07 -54.87 -30.70
C LEU A 34 18.88 -55.89 -29.55
N ALA A 35 18.37 -55.46 -28.40
CA ALA A 35 18.25 -56.25 -27.17
C ALA A 35 16.94 -57.04 -27.03
N LYS A 36 16.07 -57.10 -28.04
CA LYS A 36 14.83 -57.90 -28.01
C LYS A 36 15.04 -59.42 -28.35
N ARG A 37 16.28 -59.91 -28.31
CA ARG A 37 16.53 -61.36 -28.36
C ARG A 37 16.56 -61.96 -26.95
N LYS A 38 15.88 -63.11 -26.75
CA LYS A 38 15.76 -63.85 -25.49
C LYS A 38 17.10 -63.95 -24.78
N LYS A 39 17.22 -63.35 -23.59
CA LYS A 39 18.44 -63.38 -22.77
C LYS A 39 18.31 -64.34 -21.60
N ASN A 40 19.46 -64.95 -21.20
CA ASN A 40 19.64 -65.82 -20.03
C ASN A 40 19.34 -65.11 -18.70
N PRO A 41 18.86 -65.79 -17.66
CA PRO A 41 18.50 -65.20 -16.37
C PRO A 41 19.64 -64.39 -15.70
N ASP A 42 20.89 -64.81 -15.87
CA ASP A 42 22.07 -64.11 -15.33
C ASP A 42 22.35 -62.76 -16.03
N GLU A 43 22.00 -62.64 -17.32
CA GLU A 43 22.13 -61.38 -18.05
C GLU A 43 21.04 -60.37 -17.63
N LYS A 44 19.84 -60.82 -17.25
CA LYS A 44 18.78 -59.97 -16.74
C LYS A 44 19.16 -59.35 -15.40
N GLU A 45 19.72 -60.10 -14.50
CA GLU A 45 20.18 -59.61 -13.19
C GLU A 45 21.33 -58.60 -13.31
N LEU A 46 22.22 -58.80 -14.29
CA LEU A 46 23.30 -57.86 -14.59
C LEU A 46 22.77 -56.57 -15.23
N GLU A 47 21.75 -56.67 -16.07
CA GLU A 47 21.08 -55.50 -16.66
C GLU A 47 20.31 -54.72 -15.61
N GLU A 48 19.56 -55.38 -14.70
CA GLU A 48 18.88 -54.69 -13.60
C GLU A 48 19.87 -54.00 -12.66
N LYS A 49 21.04 -54.60 -12.39
CA LYS A 49 22.09 -53.95 -11.61
C LYS A 49 22.71 -52.75 -12.35
N LYS A 50 22.88 -52.85 -13.68
CA LYS A 50 23.34 -51.75 -14.53
C LYS A 50 22.28 -50.63 -14.61
N GLN A 51 20.99 -51.00 -14.74
CA GLN A 51 19.87 -50.06 -14.75
C GLN A 51 19.78 -49.32 -13.42
N LYS A 52 19.81 -50.02 -12.28
CA LYS A 52 19.83 -49.42 -10.94
C LYS A 52 21.03 -48.50 -10.71
N LYS A 53 22.19 -48.82 -11.32
CA LYS A 53 23.37 -47.96 -11.25
C LYS A 53 23.24 -46.74 -12.17
N ALA A 54 22.63 -46.89 -13.33
CA ALA A 54 22.30 -45.78 -14.23
C ALA A 54 21.25 -44.86 -13.64
N ASP A 55 20.22 -45.42 -13.00
CA ASP A 55 19.18 -44.64 -12.31
C ASP A 55 19.76 -43.82 -11.14
N LYS A 56 20.66 -44.41 -10.34
CA LYS A 56 21.39 -43.68 -9.29
C LYS A 56 22.31 -42.59 -9.84
N VAL A 57 22.95 -42.81 -10.99
CA VAL A 57 23.76 -41.79 -11.67
C VAL A 57 22.86 -40.69 -12.25
N MET A 58 21.68 -41.04 -12.77
CA MET A 58 20.68 -40.07 -13.20
C MET A 58 20.11 -39.25 -12.03
N GLU A 59 19.80 -39.88 -10.90
CA GLU A 59 19.36 -39.17 -9.68
C GLU A 59 20.46 -38.23 -9.16
N ALA A 60 21.73 -38.65 -9.17
CA ALA A 60 22.82 -37.77 -8.80
C ALA A 60 23.01 -36.61 -9.79
N ARG A 61 22.79 -36.84 -11.09
CA ARG A 61 22.78 -35.78 -12.11
C ARG A 61 21.65 -34.76 -11.91
N LYS A 62 20.46 -35.21 -11.48
CA LYS A 62 19.33 -34.35 -11.15
C LYS A 62 19.64 -33.35 -10.02
N VAL A 63 20.57 -33.70 -9.15
CA VAL A 63 21.02 -32.86 -8.03
C VAL A 63 22.13 -31.88 -8.43
N VAL A 64 22.96 -32.26 -9.44
CA VAL A 64 24.21 -31.52 -9.77
C VAL A 64 24.09 -30.68 -11.05
N ALA A 65 23.23 -31.07 -11.99
CA ALA A 65 23.02 -30.34 -13.23
C ALA A 65 21.56 -30.46 -13.66
N PRO A 66 20.89 -29.34 -14.07
CA PRO A 66 19.55 -29.42 -14.61
C PRO A 66 19.50 -30.37 -15.79
N ASP A 67 18.57 -31.31 -15.76
CA ASP A 67 18.36 -32.24 -16.87
C ASP A 67 17.90 -31.43 -18.10
N GLY A 68 18.70 -31.14 -18.95
CA GLY A 68 18.63 -30.52 -20.24
C GLY A 68 17.30 -30.13 -20.85
N ILE A 69 17.38 -29.45 -21.95
CA ILE A 69 16.22 -29.05 -22.79
C ILE A 69 15.87 -30.24 -23.68
N ASN A 70 14.62 -30.72 -23.60
CA ASN A 70 14.12 -31.75 -24.49
C ASN A 70 13.22 -31.11 -25.55
N PRO A 71 13.73 -30.78 -26.75
CA PRO A 71 12.95 -30.11 -27.78
C PRO A 71 11.91 -31.07 -28.37
N ASN A 72 10.65 -30.74 -28.21
CA ASN A 72 9.65 -31.33 -29.10
C ASN A 72 9.80 -30.65 -30.47
N PRO A 73 10.01 -31.38 -31.56
CA PRO A 73 10.49 -30.82 -32.83
C PRO A 73 9.53 -29.84 -33.48
N LEU A 74 8.27 -29.70 -33.03
CA LEU A 74 7.29 -28.97 -33.81
C LEU A 74 6.70 -27.73 -33.14
N SER A 75 6.19 -27.79 -31.91
CA SER A 75 5.38 -26.68 -31.38
C SER A 75 5.64 -26.26 -29.94
N TYR A 76 6.47 -26.96 -29.19
CA TYR A 76 6.85 -26.61 -27.83
C TYR A 76 8.16 -27.31 -27.43
N THR A 77 8.76 -26.84 -26.35
CA THR A 77 9.95 -27.43 -25.74
C THR A 77 9.63 -27.81 -24.30
N VAL A 78 10.22 -28.87 -23.79
CA VAL A 78 10.15 -29.24 -22.38
C VAL A 78 11.49 -29.01 -21.74
N VAL A 79 11.52 -28.19 -20.68
CA VAL A 79 12.68 -28.00 -19.83
C VAL A 79 12.47 -28.80 -18.57
N GLN A 80 13.42 -29.68 -18.29
CA GLN A 80 13.42 -30.49 -17.07
C GLN A 80 14.28 -29.82 -16.02
N ASP A 81 13.66 -29.43 -14.92
CA ASP A 81 14.32 -28.78 -13.79
C ASP A 81 14.05 -29.55 -12.50
N CYS A 82 15.07 -30.19 -11.94
CA CYS A 82 14.98 -30.91 -10.67
C CYS A 82 13.81 -31.90 -10.55
N GLY A 83 13.44 -32.57 -11.66
CA GLY A 83 12.34 -33.53 -11.69
C GLY A 83 10.97 -32.94 -11.98
N HIS A 84 10.87 -31.67 -12.28
CA HIS A 84 9.67 -31.01 -12.77
C HIS A 84 9.80 -30.67 -14.24
N ASP A 85 8.78 -31.02 -15.02
CA ASP A 85 8.70 -30.71 -16.44
C ASP A 85 8.02 -29.35 -16.63
N ILE A 86 8.75 -28.39 -17.22
CA ILE A 86 8.21 -27.08 -17.60
C ILE A 86 7.99 -27.09 -19.12
N TYR A 87 6.74 -26.94 -19.53
CA TYR A 87 6.34 -26.86 -20.93
C TYR A 87 6.43 -25.42 -21.43
N ILE A 88 7.17 -25.20 -22.52
CA ILE A 88 7.51 -23.87 -23.02
C ILE A 88 7.08 -23.76 -24.48
N ARG A 89 6.46 -22.63 -24.85
CA ARG A 89 6.11 -22.31 -26.23
C ARG A 89 6.48 -20.87 -26.56
N SER A 90 7.25 -20.71 -27.63
CA SER A 90 7.76 -19.42 -28.08
C SER A 90 7.02 -18.91 -29.30
N PHE A 91 6.78 -17.61 -29.31
CA PHE A 91 6.11 -16.87 -30.38
C PHE A 91 6.93 -15.67 -30.82
N THR A 92 6.84 -15.34 -32.11
CA THR A 92 7.30 -14.05 -32.66
C THR A 92 6.10 -13.25 -33.16
N VAL A 93 6.29 -11.95 -33.31
CA VAL A 93 5.26 -11.08 -33.93
C VAL A 93 5.38 -11.22 -35.44
N ASP A 94 4.27 -11.53 -36.10
CA ASP A 94 4.17 -11.60 -37.56
C ASP A 94 3.80 -10.26 -38.17
N SER A 95 2.81 -9.58 -37.59
CA SER A 95 2.41 -8.25 -38.05
C SER A 95 2.04 -7.36 -36.85
N LEU A 96 2.35 -6.08 -36.98
CA LEU A 96 2.06 -5.02 -36.03
C LEU A 96 0.86 -4.17 -36.48
N PRO A 97 0.15 -3.51 -35.56
CA PRO A 97 -0.89 -2.56 -35.93
C PRO A 97 -0.31 -1.38 -36.70
N LYS A 98 -1.10 -0.72 -37.54
CA LYS A 98 -0.70 0.44 -38.29
C LYS A 98 -0.23 1.61 -37.44
N ARG A 99 -0.74 1.72 -36.22
CA ARG A 99 -0.34 2.71 -35.22
C ARG A 99 -0.16 2.03 -33.89
N THR A 100 0.97 2.24 -33.26
CA THR A 100 1.22 1.84 -31.88
C THR A 100 0.82 2.97 -30.94
N VAL A 101 0.08 2.63 -29.89
CA VAL A 101 -0.29 3.60 -28.86
C VAL A 101 0.62 3.37 -27.66
N PHE A 102 1.32 4.43 -27.23
CA PHE A 102 2.17 4.40 -26.06
C PHE A 102 1.41 3.90 -24.83
N ALA A 103 2.03 3.06 -24.04
CA ALA A 103 1.48 2.47 -22.82
C ALA A 103 0.20 1.61 -22.98
N VAL A 104 -0.25 1.33 -24.22
CA VAL A 104 -1.46 0.53 -24.49
C VAL A 104 -1.19 -0.70 -25.33
N THR A 105 -0.48 -0.54 -26.46
CA THR A 105 -0.34 -1.63 -27.44
C THR A 105 0.50 -2.78 -26.91
N PHE A 106 1.67 -2.49 -26.38
CA PHE A 106 2.64 -3.50 -25.95
C PHE A 106 2.56 -3.89 -24.47
N PRO A 107 2.32 -2.99 -23.51
CA PRO A 107 2.38 -3.35 -22.09
C PRO A 107 1.47 -4.49 -21.68
N SER A 108 0.26 -4.56 -22.24
CA SER A 108 -0.65 -5.67 -21.99
C SER A 108 -0.14 -7.02 -22.51
N LEU A 109 0.71 -6.99 -23.54
CA LEU A 109 1.32 -8.20 -24.11
C LEU A 109 2.53 -8.67 -23.30
N PHE A 110 3.22 -7.76 -22.61
CA PHE A 110 4.42 -8.07 -21.83
C PHE A 110 4.11 -8.55 -20.40
N ASN A 111 2.96 -8.19 -19.85
CA ASN A 111 2.63 -8.38 -18.43
C ASN A 111 1.72 -9.59 -18.19
N LEU A 112 1.95 -10.70 -18.86
CA LEU A 112 1.26 -11.95 -18.59
C LEU A 112 2.02 -12.82 -17.60
N ASP A 113 1.27 -13.50 -16.72
CA ASP A 113 1.84 -14.43 -15.77
C ASP A 113 2.55 -15.60 -16.46
N ARG A 114 3.72 -15.99 -15.93
CA ARG A 114 4.58 -17.07 -16.46
C ARG A 114 4.88 -16.92 -17.95
N MET A 115 5.18 -15.71 -18.37
CA MET A 115 5.63 -15.41 -19.71
C MET A 115 6.89 -14.53 -19.66
N ASN A 116 7.90 -14.94 -20.42
CA ASN A 116 9.08 -14.11 -20.68
C ASN A 116 8.92 -13.38 -22.00
N SER A 117 9.21 -12.08 -22.00
CA SER A 117 9.17 -11.23 -23.19
C SER A 117 10.57 -10.67 -23.45
N SER A 118 11.10 -10.92 -24.63
CA SER A 118 12.39 -10.36 -25.05
C SER A 118 12.17 -9.52 -26.31
N VAL A 119 12.69 -8.32 -26.30
CA VAL A 119 12.67 -7.42 -27.45
C VAL A 119 14.11 -7.08 -27.82
N PHE A 120 14.50 -7.37 -29.03
CA PHE A 120 15.81 -7.04 -29.55
C PHE A 120 15.69 -5.82 -30.44
N ILE A 121 16.45 -4.78 -30.16
CA ILE A 121 16.42 -3.51 -30.86
C ILE A 121 17.82 -3.25 -31.41
N GLU A 122 17.92 -3.19 -32.72
CA GLU A 122 19.19 -2.95 -33.43
C GLU A 122 19.11 -1.61 -34.18
N PRO A 123 19.93 -0.64 -33.83
CA PRO A 123 19.94 0.62 -34.55
C PRO A 123 20.46 0.43 -35.99
N ILE A 124 19.83 1.13 -36.93
CA ILE A 124 20.25 1.17 -38.32
C ILE A 124 21.04 2.46 -38.52
N THR A 125 22.24 2.35 -39.07
CA THR A 125 23.05 3.55 -39.38
C THR A 125 22.32 4.44 -40.39
N GLU A 126 22.49 5.77 -40.29
CA GLU A 126 21.81 6.77 -41.13
C GLU A 126 21.92 6.46 -42.61
N GLY A 127 23.13 6.24 -43.12
CA GLY A 127 23.34 5.94 -44.53
C GLY A 127 22.63 4.67 -45.01
N ARG A 128 22.52 3.63 -44.13
CA ARG A 128 21.79 2.42 -44.46
C ARG A 128 20.27 2.61 -44.33
N ALA A 129 19.83 3.47 -43.42
CA ALA A 129 18.42 3.82 -43.26
C ALA A 129 17.89 4.59 -44.49
N SER A 130 18.65 5.60 -44.99
CA SER A 130 18.32 6.32 -46.22
C SER A 130 18.24 5.39 -47.42
N HIS A 131 19.25 4.54 -47.62
CA HIS A 131 19.26 3.57 -48.73
C HIS A 131 18.06 2.60 -48.67
N LEU A 132 17.68 2.10 -47.48
CA LEU A 132 16.51 1.22 -47.31
C LEU A 132 15.18 1.93 -47.65
N LEU A 133 15.09 3.22 -47.32
CA LEU A 133 13.90 4.02 -47.64
C LEU A 133 13.84 4.37 -49.14
N ASP A 134 14.96 4.68 -49.74
CA ASP A 134 15.07 4.95 -51.19
C ASP A 134 14.66 3.72 -51.99
N GLU A 135 15.20 2.54 -51.66
CA GLU A 135 14.78 1.27 -52.27
C GLU A 135 13.28 1.04 -52.10
N ARG A 136 12.72 1.36 -50.93
CA ARG A 136 11.29 1.18 -50.68
C ARG A 136 10.43 2.18 -51.43
N ILE A 137 10.86 3.40 -51.58
CA ILE A 137 10.21 4.44 -52.38
C ILE A 137 10.12 3.97 -53.84
N VAL A 138 11.24 3.56 -54.43
CA VAL A 138 11.31 3.04 -55.84
C VAL A 138 10.40 1.83 -56.01
N GLU A 139 10.37 0.91 -55.03
CA GLU A 139 9.46 -0.25 -55.07
C GLU A 139 7.99 0.18 -55.10
N ILE A 140 7.61 1.14 -54.22
CA ILE A 140 6.23 1.64 -54.14
C ILE A 140 5.84 2.37 -55.44
N GLU A 141 6.70 3.21 -55.99
CA GLU A 141 6.49 3.90 -57.24
C GLU A 141 6.29 2.92 -58.42
N THR A 142 7.12 1.88 -58.48
CA THR A 142 7.00 0.83 -59.50
C THR A 142 5.66 0.10 -59.36
N ASN A 143 5.22 -0.17 -58.14
CA ASN A 143 3.93 -0.80 -57.87
C ASN A 143 2.74 0.13 -58.24
N ILE A 144 2.88 1.46 -58.07
CA ILE A 144 1.88 2.45 -58.49
C ILE A 144 1.74 2.41 -59.98
N ILE A 145 2.85 2.47 -60.74
CA ILE A 145 2.85 2.40 -62.21
C ILE A 145 2.18 1.11 -62.69
N THR A 146 2.43 0.00 -62.02
CA THR A 146 1.80 -1.29 -62.33
C THR A 146 0.28 -1.29 -62.08
N ALA A 147 -0.13 -0.69 -60.93
CA ALA A 147 -1.55 -0.56 -60.60
C ALA A 147 -2.28 0.42 -61.52
N GLU A 148 -1.62 1.45 -62.00
CA GLU A 148 -2.14 2.38 -63.03
C GLU A 148 -2.40 1.64 -64.37
N LYS A 149 -1.46 0.81 -64.80
CA LYS A 149 -1.62 -0.02 -66.01
C LYS A 149 -2.82 -0.97 -65.87
N ASN A 150 -3.10 -1.45 -64.67
CA ASN A 150 -4.22 -2.36 -64.38
C ASN A 150 -5.51 -1.60 -64.02
N ALA A 151 -5.52 -0.28 -64.05
CA ALA A 151 -6.63 0.60 -63.68
C ALA A 151 -7.27 0.33 -62.30
N ASP A 152 -6.47 -0.20 -61.33
CA ASP A 152 -6.91 -0.47 -59.96
C ASP A 152 -6.78 0.78 -59.06
N ARG A 153 -7.83 1.60 -59.07
CA ARG A 153 -7.92 2.84 -58.29
C ARG A 153 -7.79 2.63 -56.77
N ASN A 154 -8.21 1.50 -56.22
CA ASN A 154 -8.12 1.23 -54.79
C ASN A 154 -6.68 0.96 -54.39
N GLN A 155 -5.94 0.22 -55.21
CA GLN A 155 -4.55 -0.10 -54.97
C GLN A 155 -3.68 1.16 -55.15
N ILE A 156 -3.93 1.97 -56.16
CA ILE A 156 -3.24 3.27 -56.38
C ILE A 156 -3.36 4.16 -55.14
N ARG A 157 -4.60 4.35 -54.62
CA ARG A 157 -4.81 5.18 -53.43
C ARG A 157 -4.07 4.66 -52.18
N LYS A 158 -4.02 3.36 -51.98
CA LYS A 158 -3.29 2.73 -50.87
C LYS A 158 -1.78 2.89 -50.98
N LEU A 159 -1.25 2.71 -52.19
CA LEU A 159 0.18 2.84 -52.47
C LEU A 159 0.63 4.30 -52.39
N THR A 160 -0.16 5.26 -52.91
CA THR A 160 0.12 6.68 -52.79
C THR A 160 0.17 7.15 -51.34
N SER A 161 -0.75 6.64 -50.48
CA SER A 161 -0.66 6.92 -49.04
C SER A 161 0.62 6.35 -48.41
N LYS A 162 1.02 5.13 -48.80
CA LYS A 162 2.28 4.54 -48.34
C LYS A 162 3.51 5.28 -48.80
N LEU A 163 3.52 5.75 -50.05
CA LEU A 163 4.61 6.55 -50.59
C LEU A 163 4.82 7.80 -49.74
N ARG A 164 3.75 8.56 -49.53
CA ARG A 164 3.79 9.79 -48.75
C ARG A 164 4.29 9.57 -47.30
N ASP A 165 3.87 8.48 -46.66
CA ASP A 165 4.33 8.11 -45.34
C ASP A 165 5.84 7.76 -45.33
N THR A 166 6.32 7.07 -46.40
CA THR A 166 7.74 6.68 -46.52
C THR A 166 8.63 7.87 -46.80
N GLU A 167 8.20 8.79 -47.71
CA GLU A 167 8.90 10.06 -47.98
C GLU A 167 9.01 10.93 -46.73
N ALA A 168 7.93 11.01 -45.93
CA ALA A 168 7.97 11.75 -44.67
C ALA A 168 8.95 11.13 -43.65
N TRP A 169 9.15 9.82 -43.67
CA TRP A 169 10.20 9.17 -42.86
C TRP A 169 11.59 9.49 -43.38
N ALA A 170 11.82 9.43 -44.71
CA ALA A 170 13.09 9.76 -45.34
C ALA A 170 13.51 11.20 -44.98
N GLN A 171 12.62 12.15 -45.13
CA GLN A 171 12.89 13.56 -44.80
C GLN A 171 13.27 13.74 -43.32
N ARG A 172 12.59 13.07 -42.38
CA ARG A 172 12.93 13.17 -40.94
C ARG A 172 14.27 12.52 -40.59
N ILE A 173 14.72 11.53 -41.34
CA ILE A 173 16.05 10.93 -41.16
C ILE A 173 17.14 11.85 -41.68
N GLU A 174 16.95 12.46 -42.86
CA GLU A 174 17.86 13.42 -43.40
C GLU A 174 18.06 14.66 -42.53
N THR A 175 17.00 15.09 -41.83
CA THR A 175 17.06 16.19 -40.85
C THR A 175 17.64 15.78 -39.48
N GLY A 176 17.93 14.49 -39.26
CA GLY A 176 18.42 13.98 -37.97
C GLY A 176 17.36 13.86 -36.87
N ASP A 177 16.09 14.18 -37.18
CA ASP A 177 14.99 14.19 -36.21
C ASP A 177 14.49 12.77 -35.88
N ASN A 178 14.78 11.78 -36.72
CA ASN A 178 14.33 10.41 -36.58
C ASN A 178 15.45 9.41 -36.86
N SER A 179 15.29 8.19 -36.35
CA SER A 179 16.20 7.07 -36.59
C SER A 179 15.39 5.80 -36.79
N LEU A 180 15.89 4.88 -37.60
CA LEU A 180 15.26 3.57 -37.80
C LEU A 180 15.98 2.48 -37.01
N TYR A 181 15.17 1.51 -36.62
CA TYR A 181 15.61 0.36 -35.84
C TYR A 181 15.04 -0.93 -36.42
N HIS A 182 15.82 -1.98 -36.40
CA HIS A 182 15.33 -3.33 -36.59
C HIS A 182 14.89 -3.87 -35.22
N VAL A 183 13.64 -4.30 -35.11
CA VAL A 183 13.05 -4.78 -33.88
C VAL A 183 12.54 -6.20 -34.07
N TYR A 184 12.87 -7.05 -33.10
CA TYR A 184 12.46 -8.45 -33.06
C TYR A 184 11.77 -8.71 -31.73
N PHE A 185 10.65 -9.43 -31.77
CA PHE A 185 9.87 -9.78 -30.59
C PHE A 185 9.90 -11.28 -30.37
N LEU A 186 10.19 -11.67 -29.14
CA LEU A 186 10.13 -13.05 -28.69
C LEU A 186 9.32 -13.13 -27.41
N PHE A 187 8.25 -13.91 -27.46
CA PHE A 187 7.40 -14.22 -26.30
C PHE A 187 7.50 -15.69 -25.98
N THR A 188 7.81 -16.02 -24.74
CA THR A 188 7.99 -17.40 -24.28
C THR A 188 7.02 -17.67 -23.13
N ILE A 189 6.00 -18.48 -23.39
CA ILE A 189 5.00 -18.88 -22.41
C ILE A 189 5.44 -20.17 -21.73
N MET A 190 5.27 -20.23 -20.40
CA MET A 190 5.63 -21.38 -19.58
C MET A 190 4.41 -21.93 -18.85
N ALA A 191 4.36 -23.24 -18.67
CA ALA A 191 3.32 -23.93 -17.91
C ALA A 191 3.82 -25.26 -17.34
N ASP A 192 3.16 -25.74 -16.28
CA ASP A 192 3.51 -27.01 -15.62
C ASP A 192 2.88 -28.23 -16.34
N SER A 193 1.98 -28.01 -17.30
CA SER A 193 1.39 -29.06 -18.12
C SER A 193 1.05 -28.56 -19.52
N LEU A 194 0.95 -29.51 -20.48
CA LEU A 194 0.62 -29.20 -21.85
C LEU A 194 -0.77 -28.58 -22.01
N ASP A 195 -1.75 -29.01 -21.20
CA ASP A 195 -3.11 -28.44 -21.22
C ASP A 195 -3.13 -27.00 -20.74
N GLN A 196 -2.39 -26.69 -19.68
CA GLN A 196 -2.22 -25.30 -19.22
C GLN A 196 -1.49 -24.45 -20.26
N LEU A 197 -0.45 -25.00 -20.91
CA LEU A 197 0.26 -24.32 -21.98
C LEU A 197 -0.68 -23.94 -23.14
N ASN A 198 -1.54 -24.87 -23.55
CA ASN A 198 -2.53 -24.62 -24.60
C ASN A 198 -3.54 -23.53 -24.20
N ARG A 199 -4.10 -23.60 -22.99
CA ARG A 199 -5.03 -22.56 -22.48
C ARG A 199 -4.37 -21.18 -22.42
N ARG A 200 -3.13 -21.09 -21.92
CA ARG A 200 -2.35 -19.83 -21.87
C ARG A 200 -2.04 -19.32 -23.27
N THR A 201 -1.70 -20.22 -24.18
CA THR A 201 -1.46 -19.89 -25.61
C THR A 201 -2.71 -19.25 -26.25
N ASP A 202 -3.88 -19.82 -26.03
CA ASP A 202 -5.12 -19.31 -26.60
C ASP A 202 -5.49 -17.96 -26.00
N ALA A 203 -5.33 -17.80 -24.68
CA ALA A 203 -5.52 -16.51 -24.00
C ALA A 203 -4.58 -15.42 -24.55
N PHE A 204 -3.30 -15.75 -24.74
CA PHE A 204 -2.32 -14.82 -25.30
C PHE A 204 -2.62 -14.44 -26.75
N ARG A 205 -3.01 -15.40 -27.58
CA ARG A 205 -3.42 -15.16 -28.97
C ARG A 205 -4.65 -14.26 -29.05
N ASN A 206 -5.62 -14.44 -28.17
CA ASN A 206 -6.82 -13.61 -28.13
C ASN A 206 -6.48 -12.17 -27.73
N LEU A 207 -5.66 -12.00 -26.69
CA LEU A 207 -5.19 -10.70 -26.26
C LEU A 207 -4.40 -9.98 -27.37
N ALA A 208 -3.52 -10.69 -28.07
CA ALA A 208 -2.77 -10.12 -29.20
C ALA A 208 -3.71 -9.67 -30.34
N LYS A 209 -4.73 -10.46 -30.67
CA LYS A 209 -5.75 -10.09 -31.67
C LYS A 209 -6.52 -8.83 -31.26
N GLU A 210 -6.89 -8.69 -29.99
CA GLU A 210 -7.54 -7.47 -29.47
C GLU A 210 -6.66 -6.23 -29.69
N ARG A 211 -5.35 -6.40 -29.61
CA ARG A 211 -4.36 -5.34 -29.86
C ARG A 211 -3.92 -5.24 -31.32
N GLN A 212 -4.57 -5.96 -32.21
CA GLN A 212 -4.25 -6.00 -33.64
C GLN A 212 -2.80 -6.47 -33.93
N VAL A 213 -2.24 -7.29 -33.05
CA VAL A 213 -0.94 -7.92 -33.22
C VAL A 213 -1.15 -9.38 -33.65
N THR A 214 -0.53 -9.78 -34.73
CA THR A 214 -0.57 -11.17 -35.18
C THR A 214 0.67 -11.90 -34.68
N LEU A 215 0.47 -13.04 -34.04
CA LEU A 215 1.55 -13.89 -33.49
C LEU A 215 1.75 -15.11 -34.36
N SER A 216 3.00 -15.44 -34.61
CA SER A 216 3.42 -16.69 -35.26
C SER A 216 4.17 -17.57 -34.25
N CYS A 217 3.81 -18.86 -34.19
CA CYS A 217 4.55 -19.81 -33.38
C CYS A 217 5.89 -20.12 -34.06
N CYS A 218 6.98 -20.10 -33.30
CA CYS A 218 8.31 -20.46 -33.79
C CYS A 218 8.41 -21.97 -34.03
N TYR A 219 7.73 -22.47 -35.06
CA TYR A 219 7.59 -23.87 -35.36
C TYR A 219 8.94 -24.52 -35.70
N ALA A 220 9.27 -25.66 -35.12
CA ALA A 220 10.52 -26.39 -35.27
C ALA A 220 11.81 -25.66 -34.78
N GLN A 221 11.66 -24.50 -34.11
CA GLN A 221 12.78 -23.69 -33.60
C GLN A 221 12.55 -23.25 -32.14
N GLN A 222 11.80 -24.04 -31.39
CA GLN A 222 11.40 -23.70 -30.03
C GLN A 222 12.57 -23.65 -29.05
N ALA A 223 13.55 -24.55 -29.18
CA ALA A 223 14.72 -24.60 -28.32
C ALA A 223 15.64 -23.39 -28.58
N GLU A 224 15.87 -23.04 -29.85
CA GLU A 224 16.66 -21.89 -30.24
C GLU A 224 16.02 -20.57 -29.79
N CYS A 225 14.69 -20.48 -29.89
CA CYS A 225 13.92 -19.33 -29.37
C CYS A 225 14.05 -19.20 -27.86
N TYR A 226 13.93 -20.32 -27.13
CA TYR A 226 14.11 -20.33 -25.68
C TYR A 226 15.51 -19.87 -25.28
N LEU A 227 16.54 -20.40 -25.92
CA LEU A 227 17.93 -20.00 -25.68
C LEU A 227 18.19 -18.54 -26.03
N SER A 228 17.56 -18.02 -27.08
CA SER A 228 17.67 -16.60 -27.46
C SER A 228 17.05 -15.64 -26.45
N GLY A 229 16.05 -16.10 -25.69
CA GLY A 229 15.43 -15.34 -24.62
C GLY A 229 16.22 -15.31 -23.30
N MET A 230 17.27 -16.10 -23.18
CA MET A 230 18.12 -16.10 -21.99
C MET A 230 19.10 -14.92 -21.98
N PRO A 231 19.32 -14.26 -20.85
CA PRO A 231 20.40 -13.28 -20.71
C PRO A 231 21.74 -13.99 -20.88
N LEU A 232 22.71 -13.37 -21.55
CA LEU A 232 24.07 -13.86 -21.74
C LEU A 232 24.29 -14.81 -22.93
N ILE A 233 23.27 -15.23 -23.67
CA ILE A 233 23.44 -16.07 -24.86
C ILE A 233 23.27 -15.24 -26.14
N TYR A 234 24.05 -15.59 -27.17
CA TYR A 234 24.00 -14.92 -28.47
C TYR A 234 22.59 -14.95 -29.07
N ARG A 235 22.17 -13.80 -29.57
CA ARG A 235 20.90 -13.65 -30.29
C ARG A 235 20.89 -14.52 -31.53
N TYR A 236 19.96 -15.42 -31.60
CA TYR A 236 19.61 -16.08 -32.84
C TYR A 236 18.69 -15.19 -33.65
N SER A 237 19.19 -14.04 -34.11
CA SER A 237 18.44 -13.10 -34.93
C SER A 237 18.65 -13.35 -36.41
N ALA A 238 17.75 -12.85 -37.26
CA ALA A 238 17.88 -12.95 -38.71
C ALA A 238 19.17 -12.30 -39.28
N SER A 239 19.81 -11.44 -38.49
CA SER A 239 21.09 -10.81 -38.84
C SER A 239 22.29 -11.77 -38.83
N MET A 240 22.17 -12.92 -38.16
CA MET A 240 23.23 -13.95 -38.06
C MET A 240 23.24 -14.92 -39.25
N GLY A 241 22.38 -14.76 -40.22
CA GLY A 241 22.28 -15.61 -41.41
C GLY A 241 21.32 -16.80 -41.26
N PRO A 242 20.92 -17.45 -42.33
CA PRO A 242 19.81 -18.42 -42.39
C PRO A 242 20.03 -19.68 -41.56
N ILE A 243 21.26 -20.02 -41.20
CA ILE A 243 21.57 -21.26 -40.43
C ILE A 243 21.43 -21.03 -38.91
N ARG A 244 21.38 -19.78 -38.45
CA ARG A 244 21.37 -19.41 -37.01
C ARG A 244 20.20 -18.52 -36.61
N SER A 245 19.21 -18.35 -37.47
CA SER A 245 18.04 -17.55 -37.16
C SER A 245 17.00 -18.43 -36.46
N CYS A 246 16.46 -17.96 -35.36
CA CYS A 246 15.35 -18.62 -34.70
C CYS A 246 13.98 -18.24 -35.27
N GLY A 247 13.93 -17.81 -36.54
CA GLY A 247 12.69 -17.44 -37.24
C GLY A 247 12.02 -16.15 -36.72
N LEU A 248 12.74 -15.35 -35.93
CA LEU A 248 12.22 -14.08 -35.46
C LEU A 248 12.04 -13.12 -36.64
N LYS A 249 10.84 -12.64 -36.82
CA LYS A 249 10.52 -11.70 -37.89
C LYS A 249 11.05 -10.32 -37.58
N ARG A 250 11.76 -9.74 -38.54
CA ARG A 250 12.31 -8.39 -38.48
C ARG A 250 11.22 -7.34 -38.78
N HIS A 251 11.07 -6.41 -37.86
CA HIS A 251 10.23 -5.21 -38.04
C HIS A 251 11.12 -3.97 -38.11
N THR A 252 10.90 -3.10 -39.09
CA THR A 252 11.56 -1.79 -39.16
C THR A 252 10.63 -0.77 -38.51
N MET A 253 11.11 -0.10 -37.48
CA MET A 253 10.34 0.84 -36.67
C MET A 253 11.09 2.14 -36.50
N ASP A 254 10.36 3.24 -36.41
CA ASP A 254 10.90 4.56 -36.11
C ASP A 254 11.12 4.77 -34.60
N LYS A 255 11.84 5.82 -34.25
CA LYS A 255 12.17 6.16 -32.84
C LYS A 255 10.96 6.22 -31.91
N LEU A 256 9.85 6.83 -32.36
CA LEU A 256 8.63 6.95 -31.54
C LEU A 256 7.93 5.59 -31.36
N SER A 257 7.88 4.77 -32.40
CA SER A 257 7.32 3.43 -32.35
C SER A 257 8.14 2.53 -31.42
N VAL A 258 9.47 2.62 -31.46
CA VAL A 258 10.36 1.90 -30.54
C VAL A 258 10.14 2.38 -29.10
N ALA A 259 10.00 3.68 -28.86
CA ALA A 259 9.70 4.22 -27.54
C ALA A 259 8.37 3.70 -26.99
N SER A 260 7.38 3.40 -27.86
CA SER A 260 6.09 2.85 -27.45
C SER A 260 6.16 1.40 -26.93
N ILE A 261 7.28 0.69 -27.21
CA ILE A 261 7.52 -0.68 -26.72
C ILE A 261 7.93 -0.67 -25.23
N PHE A 262 8.44 0.46 -24.73
CA PHE A 262 8.94 0.59 -23.38
C PHE A 262 7.82 0.32 -22.36
N ASN A 263 7.97 -0.75 -21.59
CA ASN A 263 6.92 -1.25 -20.70
C ASN A 263 7.18 -1.02 -19.21
N HIS A 264 8.30 -0.43 -18.84
CA HIS A 264 8.66 -0.15 -17.44
C HIS A 264 7.78 0.92 -16.77
N THR A 265 6.84 1.51 -17.50
CA THR A 265 5.84 2.44 -16.97
C THR A 265 4.63 1.74 -16.36
N GLN A 266 4.54 0.43 -16.50
CA GLN A 266 3.37 -0.34 -16.05
C GLN A 266 3.84 -1.62 -15.38
N ASP A 267 3.72 -1.61 -14.06
CA ASP A 267 3.86 -2.81 -13.25
C ASP A 267 2.47 -3.28 -12.79
N ASN A 268 2.27 -4.60 -12.72
CA ASN A 268 1.11 -5.17 -12.05
C ASN A 268 1.40 -5.16 -10.56
N PHE A 269 0.87 -4.14 -9.90
CA PHE A 269 1.03 -4.01 -8.48
C PHE A 269 0.14 -5.02 -7.75
N PHE A 270 0.76 -6.03 -7.18
CA PHE A 270 0.07 -7.09 -6.45
C PHE A 270 0.87 -7.49 -5.22
N GLN A 271 0.34 -7.16 -4.05
CA GLN A 271 0.89 -7.59 -2.76
C GLN A 271 0.02 -8.74 -2.22
N GLU A 272 0.64 -9.82 -1.78
CA GLU A 272 -0.03 -11.07 -1.40
C GLU A 272 -1.08 -10.87 -0.28
N ASN A 273 -0.73 -10.09 0.74
CA ASN A 273 -1.63 -9.75 1.84
C ASN A 273 -2.54 -8.55 1.53
N GLY A 274 -2.39 -7.95 0.35
CA GLY A 274 -3.12 -6.75 -0.04
C GLY A 274 -4.61 -6.98 -0.28
N ILE A 275 -5.41 -5.94 -0.07
CA ILE A 275 -6.80 -5.90 -0.49
C ILE A 275 -6.90 -5.41 -1.94
N ILE A 276 -7.89 -5.89 -2.67
CA ILE A 276 -8.13 -5.40 -4.03
C ILE A 276 -8.69 -3.97 -3.94
N ILE A 277 -7.92 -3.00 -4.44
CA ILE A 277 -8.31 -1.58 -4.47
C ILE A 277 -8.88 -1.15 -5.83
N GLY A 278 -8.61 -1.89 -6.90
CA GLY A 278 -9.06 -1.59 -8.24
C GLY A 278 -8.52 -2.55 -9.28
N ARG A 279 -8.56 -2.11 -10.53
CA ARG A 279 -7.96 -2.81 -11.66
C ARG A 279 -7.00 -1.89 -12.38
N ASN A 280 -5.89 -2.44 -12.84
CA ASN A 280 -4.96 -1.74 -13.71
C ASN A 280 -5.67 -1.48 -15.06
N LEU A 281 -5.75 -0.21 -15.45
CA LEU A 281 -6.46 0.18 -16.68
C LEU A 281 -5.85 -0.39 -17.96
N SER A 282 -4.55 -0.65 -17.92
CA SER A 282 -3.82 -1.12 -19.12
C SER A 282 -3.84 -2.64 -19.24
N THR A 283 -3.70 -3.35 -18.13
CA THR A 283 -3.62 -4.82 -18.12
C THR A 283 -4.94 -5.48 -17.78
N GLY A 284 -5.89 -4.75 -17.17
CA GLY A 284 -7.13 -5.31 -16.62
C GLY A 284 -6.94 -6.15 -15.36
N MET A 285 -5.70 -6.33 -14.90
CA MET A 285 -5.38 -7.13 -13.72
C MET A 285 -5.83 -6.46 -12.43
N PRO A 286 -6.26 -7.22 -11.41
CA PRO A 286 -6.57 -6.65 -10.11
C PRO A 286 -5.32 -6.05 -9.46
N VAL A 287 -5.47 -4.89 -8.84
CA VAL A 287 -4.44 -4.25 -8.03
C VAL A 287 -4.72 -4.57 -6.57
N ALA A 288 -3.82 -5.29 -5.93
CA ALA A 288 -3.88 -5.61 -4.51
C ALA A 288 -2.83 -4.79 -3.74
N PHE A 289 -3.28 -4.06 -2.74
CA PHE A 289 -2.46 -3.16 -1.94
C PHE A 289 -2.52 -3.53 -0.46
N ASP A 290 -1.36 -3.68 0.17
CA ASP A 290 -1.21 -3.86 1.61
C ASP A 290 -0.55 -2.62 2.20
N VAL A 291 -1.31 -1.83 2.96
CA VAL A 291 -0.80 -0.62 3.62
C VAL A 291 0.30 -0.91 4.63
N TYR A 292 0.30 -2.11 5.20
CA TYR A 292 1.25 -2.53 6.23
C TYR A 292 2.41 -3.40 5.70
N ASP A 293 2.61 -3.44 4.39
CA ASP A 293 3.79 -4.12 3.82
C ASP A 293 5.07 -3.44 4.34
N SER A 294 5.97 -4.24 4.90
CA SER A 294 7.26 -3.78 5.45
C SER A 294 8.18 -3.10 4.43
N LYS A 295 7.88 -3.23 3.15
CA LYS A 295 8.61 -2.54 2.06
C LYS A 295 8.22 -1.06 1.93
N HIS A 296 7.13 -0.63 2.56
CA HIS A 296 6.74 0.77 2.55
C HIS A 296 7.57 1.58 3.55
N ASN A 297 7.99 2.78 3.15
CA ASN A 297 8.69 3.71 4.03
C ASN A 297 7.77 4.34 5.11
N GLY A 298 6.45 4.18 4.98
CA GLY A 298 5.45 4.68 5.91
C GLY A 298 4.08 4.10 5.58
N TYR A 299 3.18 4.13 6.55
CA TYR A 299 1.85 3.50 6.47
C TYR A 299 0.71 4.52 6.31
N ASN A 300 1.04 5.76 5.95
CA ASN A 300 0.06 6.83 5.80
C ASN A 300 -0.52 6.86 4.38
N ILE A 301 -1.84 6.96 4.28
CA ILE A 301 -2.57 7.09 3.02
C ILE A 301 -3.37 8.39 3.03
N VAL A 302 -3.23 9.18 1.97
CA VAL A 302 -4.00 10.41 1.77
C VAL A 302 -4.97 10.22 0.60
N PHE A 303 -6.26 10.44 0.85
CA PHE A 303 -7.29 10.47 -0.17
C PHE A 303 -7.63 11.92 -0.53
N ALA A 304 -7.24 12.35 -1.72
CA ALA A 304 -7.53 13.69 -2.22
C ALA A 304 -8.56 13.65 -3.35
N GLY A 305 -9.46 14.61 -3.37
CA GLY A 305 -10.46 14.74 -4.44
C GLY A 305 -11.54 15.78 -4.08
N MET A 306 -12.31 16.20 -5.07
CA MET A 306 -13.43 17.12 -4.87
C MET A 306 -14.58 16.45 -4.10
N THR A 307 -15.50 17.25 -3.58
CA THR A 307 -16.72 16.75 -2.92
C THR A 307 -17.54 15.92 -3.91
N GLY A 308 -18.04 14.76 -3.45
CA GLY A 308 -18.83 13.85 -4.28
C GLY A 308 -18.03 12.88 -5.17
N THR A 309 -16.70 12.93 -5.17
CA THR A 309 -15.84 12.03 -5.98
C THR A 309 -15.67 10.62 -5.38
N GLY A 310 -16.23 10.35 -4.19
CA GLY A 310 -16.20 9.03 -3.57
C GLY A 310 -15.05 8.79 -2.59
N LYS A 311 -14.37 9.83 -2.08
CA LYS A 311 -13.29 9.68 -1.07
C LYS A 311 -13.70 8.82 0.12
N SER A 312 -14.76 9.24 0.84
CA SER A 312 -15.25 8.53 2.03
C SER A 312 -15.76 7.13 1.69
N ALA A 313 -16.34 6.93 0.50
CA ALA A 313 -16.74 5.60 0.03
C ALA A 313 -15.52 4.67 -0.17
N CYS A 314 -14.44 5.19 -0.78
CA CYS A 314 -13.19 4.45 -0.96
C CYS A 314 -12.57 4.07 0.39
N MET A 315 -12.47 5.01 1.33
CA MET A 315 -11.96 4.74 2.69
C MET A 315 -12.79 3.67 3.42
N LYS A 316 -14.12 3.74 3.35
CA LYS A 316 -15.01 2.73 3.95
C LYS A 316 -14.81 1.35 3.34
N ILE A 317 -14.71 1.26 2.00
CA ILE A 317 -14.48 0.00 1.29
C ILE A 317 -13.11 -0.58 1.67
N MET A 318 -12.06 0.24 1.72
CA MET A 318 -10.73 -0.21 2.10
C MET A 318 -10.72 -0.71 3.55
N ALA A 319 -11.23 0.06 4.49
CA ALA A 319 -11.32 -0.34 5.90
C ALA A 319 -12.08 -1.66 6.05
N SER A 320 -13.27 -1.78 5.42
CA SER A 320 -14.07 -3.01 5.49
C SER A 320 -13.33 -4.23 4.92
N ARG A 321 -12.59 -4.06 3.82
CA ARG A 321 -11.80 -5.15 3.23
C ARG A 321 -10.62 -5.55 4.09
N TYR A 322 -9.90 -4.60 4.69
CA TYR A 322 -8.81 -4.91 5.64
C TYR A 322 -9.33 -5.60 6.90
N ILE A 323 -10.48 -5.16 7.42
CA ILE A 323 -11.13 -5.80 8.56
C ILE A 323 -11.49 -7.26 8.24
N THR A 324 -12.14 -7.49 7.10
CA THR A 324 -12.67 -8.81 6.74
C THR A 324 -11.58 -9.78 6.27
N LYS A 325 -10.61 -9.33 5.49
CA LYS A 325 -9.54 -10.18 4.97
C LYS A 325 -8.43 -10.41 5.99
N ASN A 326 -7.93 -9.32 6.60
CA ASN A 326 -6.70 -9.35 7.40
C ASN A 326 -6.99 -9.30 8.91
N GLY A 327 -8.23 -9.04 9.32
CA GLY A 327 -8.59 -8.89 10.71
C GLY A 327 -8.04 -7.62 11.37
N TYR A 328 -7.65 -6.62 10.59
CA TYR A 328 -7.12 -5.36 11.10
C TYR A 328 -8.19 -4.57 11.85
N ARG A 329 -7.74 -3.67 12.71
CA ARG A 329 -8.61 -2.82 13.51
C ARG A 329 -8.57 -1.39 12.98
N PHE A 330 -9.72 -0.71 13.00
CA PHE A 330 -9.81 0.68 12.58
C PHE A 330 -10.58 1.51 13.59
N VAL A 331 -10.10 2.72 13.83
CA VAL A 331 -10.84 3.76 14.55
C VAL A 331 -11.04 4.93 13.59
N CYS A 332 -12.27 5.41 13.50
CA CYS A 332 -12.62 6.55 12.66
C CYS A 332 -12.95 7.76 13.53
N ILE A 333 -12.39 8.92 13.20
CA ILE A 333 -12.81 10.22 13.71
C ILE A 333 -13.70 10.86 12.64
N ASP A 334 -15.01 10.77 12.85
CA ASP A 334 -16.03 11.11 11.88
C ASP A 334 -16.54 12.53 12.12
N SER A 335 -16.12 13.46 11.27
CA SER A 335 -16.49 14.87 11.36
C SER A 335 -17.64 15.31 10.44
N GLN A 336 -18.09 14.41 9.54
CA GLN A 336 -19.12 14.73 8.57
C GLN A 336 -20.48 14.13 8.95
N ALA A 337 -21.50 14.99 9.06
CA ALA A 337 -22.84 14.55 9.40
C ALA A 337 -23.60 13.99 8.19
N ARG A 338 -24.30 12.87 8.41
CA ARG A 338 -25.31 12.34 7.50
C ARG A 338 -26.63 12.19 8.27
N GLY A 339 -27.45 13.24 8.22
CA GLY A 339 -28.63 13.33 9.08
C GLY A 339 -28.25 13.52 10.56
N ASN A 340 -28.77 12.67 11.43
CA ASN A 340 -28.55 12.74 12.89
C ASN A 340 -27.33 11.97 13.39
N ARG A 341 -26.53 11.38 12.51
CA ARG A 341 -25.38 10.53 12.81
C ARG A 341 -24.21 10.89 11.89
N GLY A 342 -23.03 10.47 12.26
CA GLY A 342 -21.86 10.56 11.42
C GLY A 342 -21.93 9.69 10.15
N GLU A 343 -21.13 10.01 9.17
CA GLU A 343 -21.10 9.32 7.88
C GLU A 343 -20.62 7.86 8.01
N TYR A 344 -19.75 7.56 8.98
CA TYR A 344 -19.21 6.22 9.24
C TYR A 344 -20.04 5.39 10.24
N ALA A 345 -21.09 5.96 10.82
CA ALA A 345 -21.96 5.25 11.76
C ALA A 345 -22.57 3.98 11.15
N MET A 346 -22.94 4.01 9.87
CA MET A 346 -23.46 2.85 9.16
C MET A 346 -22.40 1.73 9.03
N LEU A 347 -21.13 2.06 8.82
CA LEU A 347 -20.07 1.09 8.78
C LEU A 347 -19.87 0.42 10.15
N ALA A 348 -19.94 1.22 11.24
CA ALA A 348 -19.90 0.67 12.60
C ALA A 348 -21.04 -0.31 12.85
N ASP A 349 -22.27 0.03 12.45
CA ASP A 349 -23.42 -0.87 12.57
C ASP A 349 -23.22 -2.17 11.77
N MET A 350 -22.72 -2.08 10.52
CA MET A 350 -22.45 -3.26 9.66
C MET A 350 -21.37 -4.18 10.24
N MET A 351 -20.40 -3.61 10.94
CA MET A 351 -19.32 -4.35 11.61
C MET A 351 -19.67 -4.80 13.03
N CYS A 352 -20.92 -4.63 13.47
CA CYS A 352 -21.37 -4.90 14.83
C CYS A 352 -20.49 -4.22 15.90
N SER A 353 -20.08 -3.00 15.64
CA SER A 353 -19.12 -2.22 16.41
C SER A 353 -19.76 -0.96 17.00
N THR A 354 -19.06 -0.31 17.92
CA THR A 354 -19.63 0.81 18.67
C THR A 354 -19.46 2.13 17.92
N ASN A 355 -20.54 2.95 17.92
CA ASN A 355 -20.53 4.32 17.47
C ASN A 355 -20.68 5.25 18.69
N TYR A 356 -19.61 5.95 19.04
CA TYR A 356 -19.60 6.92 20.14
C TYR A 356 -19.86 8.33 19.61
N SER A 357 -21.08 8.83 19.78
CA SER A 357 -21.40 10.21 19.43
C SER A 357 -21.00 11.17 20.54
N ILE A 358 -20.10 12.10 20.26
CA ILE A 358 -19.62 13.13 21.19
C ILE A 358 -20.46 14.38 20.96
N LYS A 359 -21.46 14.59 21.82
CA LYS A 359 -22.36 15.75 21.80
C LYS A 359 -22.99 15.98 23.17
N ASN A 360 -23.60 17.13 23.36
CA ASN A 360 -24.32 17.38 24.62
C ASN A 360 -25.44 16.35 24.83
N GLY A 361 -25.46 15.75 26.02
CA GLY A 361 -26.49 14.80 26.42
C GLY A 361 -26.31 13.38 25.87
N SER A 362 -25.23 13.07 25.13
CA SER A 362 -24.98 11.72 24.65
C SER A 362 -24.53 10.75 25.75
N GLY A 363 -24.00 11.26 26.84
CA GLY A 363 -23.37 10.44 27.88
C GLY A 363 -21.95 9.98 27.53
N ASN A 364 -21.48 10.20 26.30
CA ASN A 364 -20.13 9.87 25.87
C ASN A 364 -19.18 11.02 26.17
N VAL A 365 -18.16 10.74 26.98
CA VAL A 365 -17.18 11.73 27.46
C VAL A 365 -15.78 11.16 27.29
N ILE A 366 -14.88 11.99 26.78
CA ILE A 366 -13.42 11.76 26.86
C ILE A 366 -12.89 12.66 27.95
N ASN A 367 -12.34 12.10 29.01
CA ASN A 367 -11.69 12.86 30.06
C ASN A 367 -10.23 13.11 29.68
N ILE A 368 -9.86 14.36 29.47
CA ILE A 368 -8.49 14.75 29.12
C ILE A 368 -7.46 14.45 30.22
N PHE A 369 -7.91 14.20 31.45
CA PHE A 369 -7.08 13.83 32.59
C PHE A 369 -7.05 12.30 32.86
N ASP A 370 -7.68 11.51 32.01
CA ASP A 370 -7.70 10.05 32.24
C ASP A 370 -6.32 9.46 32.04
N LEU A 371 -5.85 8.67 33.03
CA LEU A 371 -4.53 8.07 33.04
C LEU A 371 -4.68 6.58 33.26
N ASP A 372 -4.00 5.78 32.45
CA ASP A 372 -3.92 4.33 32.59
C ASP A 372 -2.47 3.86 32.66
N LYS A 373 -2.29 2.64 33.15
CA LYS A 373 -1.01 1.96 33.11
C LYS A 373 -0.68 1.54 31.68
N GLU A 374 0.61 1.59 31.34
CA GLU A 374 1.15 1.13 30.07
C GLU A 374 1.94 -0.16 30.30
N GLU A 375 1.92 -1.09 29.33
CA GLU A 375 2.80 -2.26 29.32
C GLU A 375 4.03 -1.95 28.48
N GLU A 376 5.20 -2.06 29.08
CA GLU A 376 6.49 -2.01 28.38
C GLU A 376 7.11 -3.40 28.31
N TRP A 377 7.84 -3.66 27.25
CA TRP A 377 8.57 -4.90 27.08
C TRP A 377 10.08 -4.66 27.08
N SER A 378 10.80 -5.44 27.85
CA SER A 378 12.26 -5.44 27.90
C SER A 378 12.78 -6.86 27.70
N GLU A 379 13.89 -7.01 26.99
CA GLU A 379 14.55 -8.31 26.80
C GLU A 379 14.93 -8.98 28.14
N LEU A 380 15.27 -8.17 29.16
CA LEU A 380 15.71 -8.64 30.47
C LEU A 380 14.55 -9.01 31.41
N ASN A 381 13.48 -8.18 31.41
CA ASN A 381 12.42 -8.28 32.42
C ASN A 381 11.08 -8.80 31.85
N GLY A 382 11.00 -9.04 30.55
CA GLY A 382 9.74 -9.36 29.89
C GLY A 382 8.79 -8.15 29.84
N SER A 383 7.49 -8.39 29.98
CA SER A 383 6.46 -7.34 30.02
C SER A 383 6.32 -6.83 31.45
N TYR A 384 6.42 -5.52 31.66
CA TYR A 384 6.20 -4.86 32.94
C TYR A 384 5.31 -3.61 32.80
N GLU A 385 4.60 -3.28 33.88
CA GLU A 385 3.66 -2.16 33.89
C GLU A 385 4.35 -0.87 34.35
N VAL A 386 4.08 0.23 33.63
CA VAL A 386 4.63 1.58 33.93
C VAL A 386 3.48 2.59 34.01
N LEU A 387 3.65 3.60 34.85
CA LEU A 387 2.76 4.74 34.93
C LEU A 387 3.50 6.02 34.53
N ARG A 388 3.20 6.57 33.34
CA ARG A 388 3.87 7.76 32.79
C ARG A 388 3.08 9.04 33.09
N LEU A 389 3.14 9.46 34.34
CA LEU A 389 2.41 10.65 34.80
C LEU A 389 2.91 11.95 34.15
N GLN A 390 4.22 12.08 33.95
CA GLN A 390 4.81 13.30 33.36
C GLN A 390 4.36 13.50 31.90
N ASP A 391 4.34 12.44 31.11
CA ASP A 391 3.84 12.48 29.73
C ASP A 391 2.34 12.86 29.73
N LYS A 392 1.57 12.32 30.66
CA LYS A 392 0.15 12.67 30.80
C LYS A 392 -0.06 14.14 31.17
N ILE A 393 0.73 14.68 32.07
CA ILE A 393 0.66 16.12 32.43
C ILE A 393 0.94 16.98 31.19
N ALA A 394 1.95 16.62 30.39
CA ALA A 394 2.29 17.34 29.17
C ALA A 394 1.15 17.25 28.12
N ASN A 395 0.56 16.08 27.93
CA ASN A 395 -0.57 15.88 27.02
C ASN A 395 -1.82 16.64 27.49
N ALA A 396 -2.18 16.52 28.76
CA ALA A 396 -3.31 17.26 29.33
C ALA A 396 -3.12 18.78 29.23
N LYS A 397 -1.87 19.28 29.44
CA LYS A 397 -1.53 20.70 29.17
C LYS A 397 -1.85 21.05 27.71
N SER A 398 -1.42 20.24 26.75
CA SER A 398 -1.66 20.48 25.32
C SER A 398 -3.15 20.50 24.99
N ASP A 399 -3.92 19.56 25.51
CA ASP A 399 -5.36 19.49 25.31
C ASP A 399 -6.08 20.71 25.92
N ILE A 400 -5.69 21.12 27.15
CA ILE A 400 -6.26 22.33 27.79
C ILE A 400 -5.89 23.58 27.01
N MET A 401 -4.66 23.70 26.52
CA MET A 401 -4.26 24.82 25.67
C MET A 401 -5.08 24.87 24.38
N THR A 402 -5.33 23.72 23.78
CA THR A 402 -6.25 23.61 22.61
C THR A 402 -7.67 24.11 22.97
N LEU A 403 -8.19 23.76 24.14
CA LEU A 403 -9.47 24.26 24.62
C LEU A 403 -9.48 25.77 24.89
N ILE A 404 -8.38 26.35 25.36
CA ILE A 404 -8.25 27.79 25.67
C ILE A 404 -8.08 28.62 24.39
N GLN A 405 -7.16 28.22 23.52
CA GLN A 405 -6.83 28.94 22.29
C GLN A 405 -7.98 28.82 21.27
N GLY A 406 -8.61 27.66 21.20
CA GLY A 406 -9.63 27.38 20.20
C GLY A 406 -9.07 27.60 18.79
N ASN A 407 -9.82 28.35 17.98
CA ASN A 407 -9.43 28.73 16.61
C ASN A 407 -8.78 30.14 16.55
N LYS A 408 -8.37 30.70 17.67
CA LYS A 408 -7.81 32.06 17.72
C LYS A 408 -6.29 32.04 17.70
N GLU A 409 -5.69 32.94 16.93
CA GLU A 409 -4.25 33.15 16.99
C GLU A 409 -3.86 33.76 18.35
N PRO A 410 -2.75 33.32 18.96
CA PRO A 410 -2.26 33.88 20.20
C PRO A 410 -1.77 35.32 19.99
N ALA A 411 -2.35 36.24 20.73
CA ALA A 411 -2.06 37.67 20.59
C ALA A 411 -0.73 38.11 21.26
N ASP A 412 -0.26 37.37 22.27
CA ASP A 412 0.95 37.73 23.03
C ASP A 412 1.67 36.45 23.49
N PHE A 413 2.91 36.29 23.03
CA PHE A 413 3.74 35.11 23.35
C PHE A 413 4.08 35.02 24.85
N THR A 414 4.36 36.15 25.51
CA THR A 414 4.71 36.17 26.93
C THR A 414 3.54 35.71 27.79
N LEU A 415 2.34 36.18 27.47
CA LEU A 415 1.14 35.85 28.21
C LEU A 415 0.77 34.36 28.03
N ILE A 416 1.00 33.80 26.85
CA ILE A 416 0.80 32.37 26.58
C ILE A 416 1.73 31.54 27.47
N THR A 417 2.99 31.88 27.58
CA THR A 417 3.97 31.18 28.43
C THR A 417 3.51 31.14 29.89
N TYR A 418 2.94 32.23 30.41
CA TYR A 418 2.35 32.23 31.75
C TYR A 418 1.11 31.32 31.84
N VAL A 419 0.23 31.34 30.84
CA VAL A 419 -0.95 30.45 30.79
C VAL A 419 -0.51 28.99 30.80
N GLU A 420 0.46 28.60 29.94
CA GLU A 420 0.98 27.24 29.86
C GLU A 420 1.57 26.76 31.19
N ARG A 421 2.33 27.61 31.86
CA ARG A 421 2.92 27.27 33.15
C ARG A 421 1.85 27.08 34.22
N ILE A 422 0.89 28.01 34.34
CA ILE A 422 -0.22 27.90 35.28
C ILE A 422 -1.04 26.62 35.04
N VAL A 423 -1.30 26.28 33.77
CA VAL A 423 -2.01 25.06 33.39
C VAL A 423 -1.23 23.83 33.84
N MET A 424 0.07 23.75 33.48
CA MET A 424 0.93 22.62 33.81
C MET A 424 1.02 22.38 35.33
N ASP A 425 1.32 23.43 36.09
CA ASP A 425 1.43 23.37 37.56
C ASP A 425 0.10 22.96 38.20
N THR A 426 -1.03 23.43 37.65
CA THR A 426 -2.34 23.10 38.19
C THR A 426 -2.73 21.64 37.89
N VAL A 427 -2.39 21.12 36.69
CA VAL A 427 -2.61 19.72 36.35
C VAL A 427 -1.78 18.79 37.24
N ALA A 428 -0.51 19.10 37.47
CA ALA A 428 0.36 18.33 38.38
C ALA A 428 -0.23 18.26 39.79
N GLU A 429 -0.65 19.40 40.36
CA GLU A 429 -1.26 19.46 41.68
C GLU A 429 -2.56 18.65 41.81
N LEU A 430 -3.38 18.57 40.74
CA LEU A 430 -4.59 17.75 40.75
C LEU A 430 -4.31 16.24 40.89
N TYR A 431 -3.23 15.77 40.30
CA TYR A 431 -2.81 14.37 40.47
C TYR A 431 -2.19 14.15 41.84
N GLU A 432 -1.40 15.11 42.34
CA GLU A 432 -0.82 15.05 43.69
C GLU A 432 -1.89 14.99 44.78
N GLU A 433 -2.96 15.82 44.68
CA GLU A 433 -4.10 15.78 45.59
C GLU A 433 -4.79 14.41 45.63
N ARG A 434 -4.77 13.68 44.51
CA ARG A 434 -5.29 12.30 44.42
C ARG A 434 -4.25 11.24 44.82
N LYS A 435 -3.05 11.67 45.21
CA LYS A 435 -1.93 10.78 45.59
C LYS A 435 -1.60 9.79 44.46
N ILE A 436 -1.48 10.33 43.23
CA ILE A 436 -1.04 9.60 42.05
C ILE A 436 0.37 10.09 41.73
N TYR A 437 1.33 9.17 41.65
CA TYR A 437 2.75 9.45 41.54
C TYR A 437 3.34 8.79 40.30
N ASP A 438 4.32 9.45 39.68
CA ASP A 438 5.01 8.95 38.52
C ASP A 438 5.70 7.61 38.79
N ASN A 439 5.67 6.70 37.83
CA ASN A 439 6.27 5.36 37.92
C ASN A 439 5.76 4.46 39.08
N VAL A 440 4.69 4.84 39.76
CA VAL A 440 4.07 4.05 40.83
C VAL A 440 2.69 3.59 40.41
N VAL A 441 2.61 2.44 39.75
CA VAL A 441 1.34 1.88 39.21
C VAL A 441 0.28 1.70 40.30
N ASP A 442 0.69 1.25 41.49
CA ASP A 442 -0.23 1.07 42.62
C ASP A 442 -0.89 2.36 43.10
N SER A 443 -0.26 3.52 42.85
CA SER A 443 -0.82 4.83 43.18
C SER A 443 -2.11 5.16 42.40
N LEU A 444 -2.34 4.48 41.28
CA LEU A 444 -3.53 4.64 40.45
C LEU A 444 -4.79 4.03 41.09
N TYR A 445 -4.61 3.15 42.05
CA TYR A 445 -5.68 2.34 42.63
C TYR A 445 -5.95 2.67 44.09
N GLU A 446 -7.18 2.41 44.51
CA GLU A 446 -7.61 2.46 45.90
C GLU A 446 -8.28 1.12 46.30
N SER A 447 -8.25 0.80 47.61
CA SER A 447 -8.95 -0.37 48.11
C SER A 447 -10.45 -0.09 48.19
N GLY A 448 -11.26 -0.91 47.56
CA GLY A 448 -12.71 -0.68 47.57
C GLY A 448 -13.51 -1.88 47.05
N LYS A 449 -14.83 -1.76 47.12
CA LYS A 449 -15.77 -2.66 46.44
C LYS A 449 -16.34 -1.92 45.22
N GLY A 450 -16.25 -2.48 44.06
CA GLY A 450 -16.78 -1.92 42.82
C GLY A 450 -17.65 -2.90 42.05
N ILE A 451 -18.44 -2.41 41.13
CA ILE A 451 -19.18 -3.21 40.17
C ILE A 451 -18.51 -3.04 38.81
N LYS A 452 -17.99 -4.13 38.25
CA LYS A 452 -17.48 -4.16 36.89
C LYS A 452 -18.25 -5.22 36.11
N ASP A 453 -18.88 -4.83 35.00
CA ASP A 453 -19.69 -5.70 34.13
C ASP A 453 -20.79 -6.48 34.90
N GLY A 454 -21.43 -5.82 35.86
CA GLY A 454 -22.48 -6.43 36.70
C GLY A 454 -21.98 -7.33 37.82
N VAL A 455 -20.66 -7.51 37.96
CA VAL A 455 -20.03 -8.34 39.01
C VAL A 455 -19.47 -7.45 40.12
N ILE A 456 -19.79 -7.74 41.37
CA ILE A 456 -19.22 -7.06 42.55
C ILE A 456 -17.77 -7.53 42.70
N THR A 457 -16.82 -6.65 42.40
CA THR A 457 -15.39 -6.89 42.60
C THR A 457 -14.94 -6.26 43.90
N SER A 458 -14.27 -7.03 44.76
CA SER A 458 -13.54 -6.51 45.91
C SER A 458 -12.04 -6.52 45.62
N GLY A 459 -11.36 -5.40 45.86
CA GLY A 459 -9.93 -5.32 45.62
C GLY A 459 -9.46 -3.90 45.25
N LYS A 460 -8.48 -3.81 44.37
CA LYS A 460 -7.95 -2.53 43.85
C LYS A 460 -8.90 -1.96 42.78
N ILE A 461 -9.46 -0.79 43.05
CA ILE A 461 -10.33 -0.06 42.11
C ILE A 461 -9.58 1.18 41.62
N LYS A 462 -9.63 1.45 40.32
CA LYS A 462 -9.04 2.65 39.75
C LYS A 462 -9.66 3.91 40.37
N LYS A 463 -8.81 4.81 40.87
CA LYS A 463 -9.24 6.10 41.43
C LYS A 463 -9.99 6.90 40.40
N LYS A 464 -10.92 7.74 40.84
CA LYS A 464 -11.57 8.72 39.96
C LYS A 464 -10.56 9.78 39.55
N MET A 465 -10.35 9.93 38.26
CA MET A 465 -9.43 10.92 37.71
C MET A 465 -9.97 12.36 37.89
N PRO A 466 -9.08 13.38 37.92
CA PRO A 466 -9.54 14.75 37.87
C PRO A 466 -10.46 14.99 36.66
N VAL A 467 -11.34 15.98 36.76
CA VAL A 467 -12.20 16.40 35.65
C VAL A 467 -12.03 17.90 35.40
N LEU A 468 -12.50 18.40 34.27
CA LEU A 468 -12.34 19.81 33.90
C LEU A 468 -12.96 20.75 34.93
N THR A 469 -14.06 20.36 35.55
CA THR A 469 -14.65 21.11 36.68
C THR A 469 -13.68 21.22 37.86
N ASP A 470 -12.90 20.18 38.19
CA ASP A 470 -11.93 20.24 39.29
C ASP A 470 -10.79 21.18 38.94
N PHE A 471 -10.29 21.11 37.72
CA PHE A 471 -9.31 22.05 37.20
C PHE A 471 -9.78 23.50 37.28
N TYR A 472 -10.99 23.77 36.83
CA TYR A 472 -11.59 25.10 36.86
C TYR A 472 -11.73 25.65 38.30
N LYS A 473 -12.18 24.80 39.26
CA LYS A 473 -12.24 25.17 40.69
C LYS A 473 -10.88 25.55 41.23
N LYS A 474 -9.83 24.78 40.91
CA LYS A 474 -8.47 25.03 41.35
C LYS A 474 -7.93 26.36 40.80
N ILE A 475 -8.17 26.61 39.51
CA ILE A 475 -7.81 27.89 38.88
C ILE A 475 -8.53 29.07 39.54
N LEU A 476 -9.81 28.94 39.89
CA LEU A 476 -10.57 29.98 40.63
C LEU A 476 -9.93 30.30 41.98
N LEU A 477 -9.53 29.28 42.74
CA LEU A 477 -8.86 29.46 44.03
C LEU A 477 -7.49 30.15 43.86
N LYS A 478 -6.64 29.65 42.94
CA LYS A 478 -5.33 30.23 42.64
C LYS A 478 -5.39 31.69 42.15
N SER A 479 -6.40 31.99 41.33
CA SER A 479 -6.58 33.35 40.80
C SER A 479 -6.83 34.39 41.90
N ARG A 480 -7.44 33.99 43.02
CA ARG A 480 -7.70 34.84 44.17
C ARG A 480 -6.51 35.00 45.08
N GLU A 481 -5.72 33.92 45.24
CA GLU A 481 -4.49 33.91 46.06
C GLU A 481 -3.34 34.64 45.36
N ASN A 482 -3.45 34.78 44.05
CA ASN A 482 -2.38 35.38 43.24
C ASN A 482 -2.21 36.88 43.51
N ARG A 483 -0.95 37.25 43.80
CA ARG A 483 -0.53 38.64 44.04
C ARG A 483 0.28 39.24 42.88
N ILE A 484 0.60 38.45 41.89
CA ILE A 484 1.42 38.84 40.75
C ILE A 484 0.53 39.43 39.65
N PRO A 485 0.68 40.71 39.27
CA PRO A 485 -0.19 41.36 38.31
C PRO A 485 -0.22 40.68 36.93
N GLU A 486 0.95 40.24 36.45
CA GLU A 486 1.11 39.60 35.14
C GLU A 486 0.32 38.28 35.06
N HIS A 487 0.24 37.52 36.14
CA HIS A 487 -0.50 36.26 36.21
C HIS A 487 -2.00 36.49 36.26
N LYS A 488 -2.46 37.66 36.69
CA LYS A 488 -3.91 37.95 36.83
C LYS A 488 -4.66 37.88 35.49
N GLU A 489 -4.02 38.38 34.43
CA GLU A 489 -4.60 38.34 33.10
C GLU A 489 -4.59 36.89 32.56
N ALA A 490 -3.53 36.10 32.80
CA ALA A 490 -3.47 34.70 32.44
C ALA A 490 -4.59 33.88 33.09
N TYR A 491 -4.83 34.05 34.41
CA TYR A 491 -5.97 33.42 35.09
C TYR A 491 -7.31 33.80 34.49
N ARG A 492 -7.47 35.09 34.13
CA ARG A 492 -8.71 35.57 33.50
C ARG A 492 -8.96 34.88 32.17
N ILE A 493 -7.94 34.78 31.32
CA ILE A 493 -8.05 34.10 30.02
C ILE A 493 -8.43 32.63 30.21
N ILE A 494 -7.82 31.92 31.13
CA ILE A 494 -8.13 30.50 31.40
C ILE A 494 -9.60 30.36 31.83
N LEU A 495 -10.05 31.20 32.79
CA LEU A 495 -11.38 31.11 33.33
C LEU A 495 -12.46 31.50 32.29
N ASP A 496 -12.24 32.54 31.51
CA ASP A 496 -13.19 32.99 30.49
C ASP A 496 -13.29 31.97 29.33
N SER A 497 -12.18 31.39 28.92
CA SER A 497 -12.14 30.38 27.84
C SER A 497 -12.79 29.05 28.23
N LEU A 498 -12.63 28.62 29.47
CA LEU A 498 -13.11 27.31 29.93
C LEU A 498 -14.51 27.37 30.56
N LYS A 499 -15.07 28.57 30.82
CA LYS A 499 -16.37 28.74 31.48
C LYS A 499 -17.50 27.96 30.79
N ASP A 500 -17.58 28.00 29.45
CA ASP A 500 -18.58 27.30 28.67
C ASP A 500 -18.35 25.81 28.53
N ARG A 501 -17.16 25.30 28.97
CA ARG A 501 -16.76 23.92 28.86
C ARG A 501 -16.93 23.11 30.16
N VAL A 502 -17.28 23.81 31.27
CA VAL A 502 -17.59 23.21 32.55
C VAL A 502 -19.08 22.83 32.61
N LYS A 503 -19.36 21.55 32.95
CA LYS A 503 -20.71 21.01 32.89
C LYS A 503 -21.67 21.72 33.84
N GLU A 504 -21.32 21.76 35.11
CA GLU A 504 -22.12 22.44 36.12
C GLU A 504 -21.29 22.80 37.36
N LEU A 505 -21.25 24.05 37.74
CA LEU A 505 -20.54 24.51 38.92
C LEU A 505 -21.33 25.62 39.64
N TYR A 506 -21.43 25.53 40.95
CA TYR A 506 -22.04 26.50 41.82
C TYR A 506 -21.02 27.05 42.81
N TYR A 507 -20.77 28.32 42.83
CA TYR A 507 -19.81 28.92 43.76
C TYR A 507 -20.20 30.34 44.20
N CYS A 508 -19.74 30.73 45.37
CA CYS A 508 -19.86 32.09 45.86
C CYS A 508 -18.70 32.96 45.37
N PRO A 509 -18.90 34.06 44.67
CA PRO A 509 -17.82 34.91 44.18
C PRO A 509 -17.05 35.61 45.30
N LYS A 510 -17.65 35.79 46.50
CA LYS A 510 -17.02 36.47 47.63
C LYS A 510 -16.13 35.56 48.48
N CYS A 511 -16.58 34.38 48.86
CA CYS A 511 -15.86 33.47 49.75
C CYS A 511 -15.32 32.22 49.05
N LEU A 512 -15.56 32.01 47.75
CA LEU A 512 -15.19 30.85 46.92
C LEU A 512 -15.63 29.50 47.52
N THR A 513 -16.71 29.50 48.32
CA THR A 513 -17.32 28.25 48.76
C THR A 513 -18.07 27.62 47.58
N PHE A 514 -17.81 26.35 47.32
CA PHE A 514 -18.49 25.58 46.28
C PHE A 514 -19.70 24.85 46.85
N TYR A 515 -20.73 24.75 46.04
CA TYR A 515 -22.00 24.19 46.41
C TYR A 515 -22.40 23.07 45.43
N THR A 516 -23.15 22.09 45.95
CA THR A 516 -23.85 21.13 45.10
C THR A 516 -25.15 21.76 44.56
N ARG A 517 -25.76 21.14 43.55
CA ARG A 517 -27.03 21.57 43.00
C ARG A 517 -28.15 21.58 44.05
N GLU A 518 -28.15 20.63 44.95
CA GLU A 518 -29.12 20.50 46.03
C GLU A 518 -28.93 21.60 47.06
N GLU A 519 -27.72 21.83 47.53
CA GLU A 519 -27.38 22.91 48.45
C GLU A 519 -27.71 24.30 47.87
N TRP A 520 -27.43 24.51 46.55
CA TRP A 520 -27.81 25.75 45.88
C TRP A 520 -29.31 26.03 45.87
N LYS A 521 -30.13 24.98 45.67
CA LYS A 521 -31.59 25.05 45.76
C LYS A 521 -32.04 25.31 47.19
N THR A 522 -31.55 24.55 48.16
CA THR A 522 -31.92 24.62 49.58
C THR A 522 -31.54 25.98 50.18
N ASN A 523 -30.38 26.52 49.82
CA ASN A 523 -29.92 27.82 50.33
C ASN A 523 -30.54 29.03 49.57
N LYS A 524 -31.62 28.80 48.83
CA LYS A 524 -32.34 29.87 48.06
C LYS A 524 -31.39 30.71 47.21
N LYS A 525 -30.36 30.07 46.64
CA LYS A 525 -29.31 30.70 45.76
C LYS A 525 -28.41 31.71 46.47
N LYS A 526 -28.37 31.76 47.78
CA LYS A 526 -27.53 32.66 48.58
C LYS A 526 -26.51 31.87 49.41
N CYS A 527 -25.31 32.41 49.46
CA CYS A 527 -24.24 31.89 50.31
C CYS A 527 -24.45 32.32 51.76
N ARG A 528 -23.86 31.62 52.72
CA ARG A 528 -23.81 32.00 54.12
C ARG A 528 -23.26 33.40 54.36
N CYS A 529 -22.39 33.92 53.47
CA CYS A 529 -21.87 35.28 53.53
C CYS A 529 -22.86 36.35 52.97
N GLY A 530 -24.10 35.97 52.62
CA GLY A 530 -25.13 36.86 52.06
C GLY A 530 -25.06 37.14 50.57
N THR A 531 -23.97 36.71 49.91
CA THR A 531 -23.74 36.95 48.46
C THR A 531 -24.49 35.92 47.63
N GLY A 532 -25.00 36.32 46.47
CA GLY A 532 -25.60 35.39 45.51
C GLY A 532 -24.62 34.35 44.99
N ILE A 533 -25.04 33.07 44.88
CA ILE A 533 -24.25 31.98 44.35
C ILE A 533 -24.33 32.04 42.81
N ILE A 534 -23.17 32.10 42.17
CA ILE A 534 -23.06 32.05 40.72
C ILE A 534 -23.20 30.58 40.27
N ARG A 535 -24.01 30.38 39.24
CA ARG A 535 -24.12 29.11 38.54
C ARG A 535 -23.37 29.20 37.20
N ILE A 536 -22.43 28.32 36.97
CA ILE A 536 -21.88 28.05 35.65
C ILE A 536 -22.54 26.79 35.09
N HIS A 537 -23.01 26.88 33.87
CA HIS A 537 -23.55 25.73 33.12
C HIS A 537 -23.14 25.89 31.69
N GLY A 538 -22.08 25.15 31.31
CA GLY A 538 -21.48 25.28 30.01
C GLY A 538 -22.26 24.59 28.91
N ALA A 539 -22.41 25.28 27.79
CA ALA A 539 -23.02 24.73 26.59
C ALA A 539 -22.11 23.76 25.82
N LYS A 540 -20.81 23.76 26.11
CA LYS A 540 -19.77 22.98 25.39
C LYS A 540 -19.04 21.99 26.32
N ALA A 541 -19.75 21.40 27.27
CA ALA A 541 -19.16 20.55 28.31
C ALA A 541 -18.97 19.09 27.83
N TYR A 542 -18.33 18.91 26.68
CA TYR A 542 -18.14 17.58 26.05
C TYR A 542 -17.05 16.73 26.76
N TYR A 543 -16.12 17.38 27.46
CA TYR A 543 -14.91 16.77 28.03
C TYR A 543 -14.91 16.82 29.57
N ASP A 544 -16.00 17.25 30.18
CA ASP A 544 -16.11 17.40 31.64
C ASP A 544 -16.87 16.24 32.28
N GLY A 545 -16.14 15.22 32.66
CA GLY A 545 -16.65 14.00 33.31
C GLY A 545 -15.63 12.89 33.25
N GLN A 546 -15.92 11.76 33.90
CA GLN A 546 -15.09 10.56 33.77
C GLN A 546 -15.25 9.97 32.36
N SER A 547 -14.19 9.40 31.81
CA SER A 547 -14.25 8.74 30.50
C SER A 547 -15.28 7.63 30.47
N THR A 548 -16.13 7.65 29.47
CA THR A 548 -17.13 6.62 29.22
C THR A 548 -16.85 5.85 27.92
N ILE A 549 -15.93 6.38 27.09
CA ILE A 549 -15.54 5.74 25.85
C ILE A 549 -14.52 4.65 26.16
N GLN A 550 -14.84 3.44 25.76
CA GLN A 550 -13.97 2.27 25.88
C GLN A 550 -13.83 1.63 24.50
N ILE A 551 -12.62 1.59 23.99
CA ILE A 551 -12.32 0.89 22.75
C ILE A 551 -11.93 -0.54 23.10
N ARG A 552 -12.82 -1.48 22.86
CA ARG A 552 -12.63 -2.89 23.24
C ARG A 552 -11.65 -3.58 22.31
N GLU A 553 -10.79 -4.43 22.83
CA GLU A 553 -9.81 -5.18 22.02
C GLU A 553 -10.46 -6.06 20.93
N ASN A 554 -11.66 -6.55 21.20
CA ASN A 554 -12.40 -7.40 20.27
C ASN A 554 -13.16 -6.63 19.17
N GLU A 555 -13.27 -5.30 19.28
CA GLU A 555 -13.93 -4.49 18.25
C GLU A 555 -12.98 -4.24 17.09
N ARG A 556 -13.44 -4.57 15.89
CA ARG A 556 -12.68 -4.39 14.65
C ARG A 556 -12.80 -2.99 14.08
N PHE A 557 -13.89 -2.30 14.40
CA PHE A 557 -14.13 -0.93 13.96
C PHE A 557 -14.76 -0.12 15.10
N THR A 558 -14.28 1.07 15.37
CA THR A 558 -14.88 2.00 16.34
C THR A 558 -15.04 3.37 15.69
N ASN A 559 -16.22 3.96 15.80
CA ASN A 559 -16.48 5.29 15.28
C ASN A 559 -16.60 6.33 16.41
N LEU A 560 -15.74 7.36 16.37
CA LEU A 560 -15.82 8.54 17.22
C LEU A 560 -16.53 9.64 16.42
N ASP A 561 -17.83 9.73 16.58
CA ASP A 561 -18.70 10.65 15.84
C ASP A 561 -18.70 12.03 16.49
N ILE A 562 -17.99 12.98 15.88
CA ILE A 562 -17.95 14.40 16.25
C ILE A 562 -18.78 15.27 15.29
N SER A 563 -19.49 14.65 14.35
CA SER A 563 -20.21 15.33 13.26
C SER A 563 -21.31 16.27 13.74
N GLN A 564 -21.88 15.98 14.91
CA GLN A 564 -22.97 16.78 15.49
C GLN A 564 -22.48 17.99 16.30
N LEU A 565 -21.17 18.17 16.44
CA LEU A 565 -20.60 19.35 17.05
C LEU A 565 -20.66 20.55 16.11
N PRO A 566 -20.74 21.79 16.64
CA PRO A 566 -20.59 23.00 15.85
C PRO A 566 -19.25 22.96 15.05
N GLU A 567 -19.22 23.56 13.87
CA GLU A 567 -18.03 23.58 13.01
C GLU A 567 -16.78 24.12 13.72
N THR A 568 -16.94 25.12 14.58
CA THR A 568 -15.84 25.69 15.37
C THR A 568 -15.29 24.72 16.44
N GLU A 569 -16.06 23.73 16.86
CA GLU A 569 -15.67 22.76 17.88
C GLU A 569 -15.11 21.46 17.29
N ARG A 570 -15.42 21.13 16.02
CA ARG A 570 -14.94 19.89 15.37
C ARG A 570 -13.41 19.77 15.30
N PRO A 571 -12.64 20.82 14.94
CA PRO A 571 -11.19 20.74 14.94
C PRO A 571 -10.61 20.46 16.34
N ILE A 572 -11.18 21.13 17.39
CA ILE A 572 -10.79 20.91 18.78
C ILE A 572 -11.10 19.46 19.20
N ALA A 573 -12.30 18.98 18.88
CA ALA A 573 -12.73 17.63 19.19
C ALA A 573 -11.83 16.58 18.50
N ARG A 574 -11.45 16.83 17.25
CA ARG A 574 -10.56 15.95 16.50
C ARG A 574 -9.20 15.83 17.16
N GLN A 575 -8.62 16.95 17.58
CA GLN A 575 -7.35 16.99 18.30
C GLN A 575 -7.41 16.17 19.60
N ILE A 576 -8.47 16.35 20.40
CA ILE A 576 -8.67 15.62 21.64
C ILE A 576 -8.89 14.12 21.37
N CYS A 577 -9.63 13.76 20.31
CA CYS A 577 -9.77 12.36 19.90
C CYS A 577 -8.44 11.74 19.47
N LEU A 578 -7.60 12.47 18.73
CA LEU A 578 -6.26 12.01 18.34
C LEU A 578 -5.35 11.84 19.56
N SER A 579 -5.34 12.81 20.48
CA SER A 579 -4.60 12.73 21.74
C SER A 579 -5.04 11.49 22.56
N PHE A 580 -6.35 11.30 22.70
CA PHE A 580 -6.92 10.11 23.35
C PHE A 580 -6.49 8.80 22.68
N LEU A 581 -6.54 8.71 21.35
CA LEU A 581 -6.13 7.52 20.61
C LEU A 581 -4.63 7.26 20.77
N ASN A 582 -3.80 8.29 20.70
CA ASN A 582 -2.36 8.16 20.89
C ASN A 582 -2.02 7.60 22.27
N GLU A 583 -2.65 8.13 23.32
CA GLU A 583 -2.39 7.68 24.70
C GLU A 583 -2.89 6.25 24.96
N GLN A 584 -4.10 5.92 24.53
CA GLN A 584 -4.77 4.67 24.92
C GLN A 584 -4.43 3.50 24.00
N PHE A 585 -4.15 3.74 22.74
CA PHE A 585 -4.05 2.71 21.72
C PHE A 585 -2.70 2.60 21.04
N ILE A 586 -2.15 3.71 20.57
CA ILE A 586 -0.94 3.69 19.75
C ILE A 586 0.25 3.32 20.63
N LYS A 587 0.35 3.92 21.82
CA LYS A 587 1.41 3.59 22.79
C LYS A 587 1.33 2.13 23.27
N ALA A 588 0.14 1.66 23.62
CA ALA A 588 -0.05 0.28 24.08
C ALA A 588 0.33 -0.76 23.00
N ASN A 589 0.09 -0.47 21.72
CA ASN A 589 0.47 -1.34 20.62
C ASN A 589 1.96 -1.23 20.25
N ALA A 590 2.57 -0.06 20.40
CA ALA A 590 3.98 0.16 20.07
C ALA A 590 4.94 -0.53 21.05
N THR A 591 4.53 -0.73 22.30
CA THR A 591 5.39 -1.26 23.36
C THR A 591 5.44 -2.81 23.42
N ASN A 592 4.52 -3.51 22.78
CA ASN A 592 4.52 -4.98 22.78
C ASN A 592 4.57 -5.58 21.35
N PRO A 593 5.76 -5.86 20.81
CA PRO A 593 5.91 -6.38 19.45
C PRO A 593 5.25 -7.74 19.20
N LYS A 594 4.95 -8.51 20.27
CA LYS A 594 4.25 -9.81 20.17
C LYS A 594 2.72 -9.69 20.13
N LYS A 595 2.17 -8.56 20.55
CA LYS A 595 0.72 -8.29 20.58
C LYS A 595 0.29 -7.26 19.52
N THR A 596 1.22 -6.72 18.74
CA THR A 596 0.94 -5.70 17.74
C THR A 596 -0.04 -6.22 16.69
N GLN A 597 -1.27 -5.75 16.77
CA GLN A 597 -2.22 -5.83 15.66
C GLN A 597 -2.23 -4.49 14.95
N PRO A 598 -2.16 -4.47 13.61
CA PRO A 598 -2.26 -3.23 12.86
C PRO A 598 -3.54 -2.47 13.23
N LEU A 599 -3.35 -1.21 13.63
CA LEU A 599 -4.44 -0.28 13.92
C LEU A 599 -4.42 0.83 12.86
N GLY A 600 -5.51 0.95 12.09
CA GLY A 600 -5.72 2.05 11.19
C GLY A 600 -6.53 3.17 11.86
N VAL A 601 -6.09 4.41 11.72
CA VAL A 601 -6.84 5.58 12.14
C VAL A 601 -7.36 6.31 10.90
N ILE A 602 -8.67 6.43 10.77
CA ILE A 602 -9.32 7.17 9.70
C ILE A 602 -9.68 8.54 10.23
N VAL A 603 -9.13 9.58 9.60
CA VAL A 603 -9.48 10.97 9.92
C VAL A 603 -10.14 11.59 8.70
N ASP A 604 -11.44 11.89 8.82
CA ASP A 604 -12.19 12.52 7.73
C ASP A 604 -12.04 14.06 7.78
N GLU A 605 -12.05 14.68 6.59
CA GLU A 605 -11.98 16.15 6.42
C GLU A 605 -10.73 16.79 7.07
N VAL A 606 -9.56 16.17 6.91
CA VAL A 606 -8.27 16.64 7.49
C VAL A 606 -7.93 18.07 7.08
N HIS A 607 -8.35 18.52 5.90
CA HIS A 607 -8.07 19.87 5.41
C HIS A 607 -8.58 21.00 6.34
N GLN A 608 -9.59 20.74 7.16
CA GLN A 608 -10.08 21.69 8.16
C GLN A 608 -9.04 21.96 9.27
N ASN A 609 -8.03 21.10 9.42
CA ASN A 609 -6.94 21.27 10.39
C ASN A 609 -5.85 22.21 9.88
N PHE A 610 -5.66 22.33 8.55
CA PHE A 610 -4.60 23.17 7.98
C PHE A 610 -4.84 24.68 8.20
N SER A 611 -6.02 25.06 8.65
CA SER A 611 -6.32 26.45 9.04
C SER A 611 -5.73 26.84 10.40
N MET A 612 -5.18 25.87 11.18
CA MET A 612 -4.66 26.10 12.51
C MET A 612 -3.16 25.75 12.57
N LYS A 613 -2.29 26.71 12.86
CA LYS A 613 -0.85 26.50 12.99
C LYS A 613 -0.48 25.49 14.08
N SER A 614 -1.25 25.42 15.18
CA SER A 614 -1.03 24.46 16.28
C SER A 614 -1.35 23.00 15.91
N GLN A 615 -2.14 22.78 14.84
CA GLN A 615 -2.58 21.45 14.43
C GLN A 615 -1.73 20.86 13.29
N VAL A 616 -0.96 21.69 12.58
CA VAL A 616 0.02 21.18 11.60
C VAL A 616 1.09 20.34 12.28
N ALA A 617 1.50 20.72 13.48
CA ALA A 617 2.47 19.97 14.27
C ALA A 617 1.95 18.60 14.77
N SER A 618 0.62 18.39 14.84
CA SER A 618 0.04 17.10 15.25
C SER A 618 -0.10 16.09 14.11
N LEU A 619 0.19 16.49 12.87
CA LEU A 619 0.21 15.59 11.72
C LEU A 619 1.59 14.96 11.48
N ASP A 620 2.62 15.42 12.21
CA ASP A 620 3.97 14.86 12.17
C ASP A 620 4.15 13.62 13.08
N TYR A 621 3.08 13.15 13.69
CA TYR A 621 3.03 11.92 14.48
C TYR A 621 2.28 10.81 13.69
#